data_c9032fb06841ba1d27b43dc814e350a8
#
_entry.id   c9032fb06841ba1d27b43dc814e350a8
#
_cell.length_a   1.000
_cell.length_b   1.000
_cell.length_c   1.000
_cell.angle_alpha   90.00
_cell.angle_beta   90.00
_cell.angle_gamma   90.00
#
_symmetry.space_group_name_H-M   'P 1'
#
loop_
_entity.id
_entity.type
_entity.pdbx_description
1 polymer ?
#
loop_
_entity_poly.entity_id
_entity_poly.type
_entity_poly.pdbx_seq_one_letter_code
_entity_poly.pdbx_strand_id
1 'polypeptide(L)'
;MKINIKKKGKVKEFKLINKWEDVTLEKWIKLVDYHKLSKSEEALETIKALSNIPKKLIKELELKDIAIIMNKVAELQQEQNSS
;
A
#
# COMPACT_ATOMS: atom_id res chain seq x y z
N MET A 1 5.96 6.41 -6.47
CA MET A 1 6.62 5.18 -6.98
C MET A 1 5.66 4.41 -7.86
N LYS A 2 6.15 3.88 -8.95
CA LYS A 2 5.33 3.08 -9.87
C LYS A 2 5.49 1.59 -9.55
N ILE A 3 4.37 0.87 -9.59
CA ILE A 3 4.35 -0.57 -9.38
C ILE A 3 3.75 -1.23 -10.61
N ASN A 4 4.41 -2.26 -11.13
CA ASN A 4 3.90 -3.03 -12.25
C ASN A 4 3.34 -4.35 -11.74
N ILE A 5 2.08 -4.61 -12.07
CA ILE A 5 1.40 -5.84 -11.68
C ILE A 5 1.06 -6.62 -12.94
N LYS A 6 1.58 -7.85 -13.03
CA LYS A 6 1.31 -8.73 -14.14
C LYS A 6 0.16 -9.66 -13.79
N LYS A 7 -0.90 -9.66 -14.62
CA LYS A 7 -2.04 -10.53 -14.42
C LYS A 7 -2.55 -11.00 -15.78
N LYS A 8 -2.74 -12.30 -15.94
CA LYS A 8 -3.23 -12.92 -17.18
C LYS A 8 -2.47 -12.48 -18.42
N GLY A 9 -1.14 -12.38 -18.30
CA GLY A 9 -0.29 -11.97 -19.41
C GLY A 9 -0.26 -10.48 -19.71
N LYS A 10 -1.02 -9.68 -18.95
CA LYS A 10 -1.05 -8.23 -19.11
C LYS A 10 -0.36 -7.56 -17.93
N VAL A 11 0.45 -6.54 -18.22
CA VAL A 11 1.11 -5.74 -17.18
C VAL A 11 0.37 -4.42 -17.05
N LYS A 12 -0.04 -4.09 -15.82
CA LYS A 12 -0.65 -2.80 -15.51
C LYS A 12 0.24 -2.04 -14.55
N GLU A 13 0.38 -0.75 -14.80
CA GLU A 13 1.16 0.13 -13.95
C GLU A 13 0.23 0.88 -12.99
N PHE A 14 0.61 0.92 -11.73
CA PHE A 14 -0.11 1.66 -10.70
C PHE A 14 0.87 2.56 -9.95
N LYS A 15 0.34 3.55 -9.23
CA LYS A 15 1.13 4.48 -8.44
C LYS A 15 0.98 4.17 -6.96
N LEU A 16 2.09 4.23 -6.24
CA LEU A 16 2.13 4.06 -4.79
C LEU A 16 2.79 5.28 -4.17
N ILE A 17 2.20 5.81 -3.11
CA ILE A 17 2.82 6.90 -2.34
C ILE A 17 4.04 6.33 -1.62
N ASN A 18 5.23 6.88 -1.89
CA ASN A 18 6.47 6.42 -1.28
C ASN A 18 7.21 7.53 -0.51
N LYS A 19 6.55 8.67 -0.31
CA LYS A 19 7.11 9.78 0.46
C LYS A 19 6.09 10.25 1.47
N TRP A 20 6.55 10.48 2.70
CA TRP A 20 5.70 10.96 3.79
C TRP A 20 5.04 12.29 3.46
N GLU A 21 5.73 13.15 2.72
CA GLU A 21 5.19 14.46 2.34
C GLU A 21 3.96 14.38 1.45
N ASP A 22 3.74 13.23 0.80
CA ASP A 22 2.58 12.99 -0.05
C ASP A 22 1.41 12.39 0.74
N VAL A 23 1.60 12.09 2.02
CA VAL A 23 0.56 11.53 2.87
C VAL A 23 -0.20 12.66 3.55
N THR A 24 -1.51 12.77 3.26
CA THR A 24 -2.35 13.78 3.90
C THR A 24 -2.71 13.36 5.31
N LEU A 25 -3.14 14.33 6.14
CA LEU A 25 -3.60 14.05 7.50
C LEU A 25 -4.75 13.05 7.49
N GLU A 26 -5.67 13.18 6.54
CA GLU A 26 -6.79 12.26 6.40
C GLU A 26 -6.32 10.83 6.19
N LYS A 27 -5.34 10.64 5.30
CA LYS A 27 -4.76 9.30 5.06
C LYS A 27 -4.03 8.77 6.30
N TRP A 28 -3.31 9.65 6.99
CA TRP A 28 -2.60 9.28 8.21
C TRP A 28 -3.58 8.75 9.29
N ILE A 29 -4.69 9.44 9.50
CA ILE A 29 -5.71 9.02 10.45
C ILE A 29 -6.26 7.64 10.10
N LYS A 30 -6.52 7.40 8.80
CA LYS A 30 -6.99 6.09 8.33
C LYS A 30 -5.95 5.00 8.58
N LEU A 31 -4.68 5.28 8.30
CA LEU A 31 -3.61 4.29 8.51
C LEU A 31 -3.50 3.89 9.99
N VAL A 32 -3.64 4.85 10.90
CA VAL A 32 -3.63 4.57 12.33
C VAL A 32 -4.80 3.65 12.71
N ASP A 33 -5.98 3.92 12.18
CA ASP A 33 -7.17 3.09 12.44
C ASP A 33 -7.01 1.67 11.90
N TYR A 34 -6.31 1.50 10.79
CA TYR A 34 -6.12 0.17 10.19
C TYR A 34 -5.30 -0.78 11.07
N HIS A 35 -4.50 -0.26 12.00
CA HIS A 35 -3.77 -1.11 12.94
C HIS A 35 -4.67 -1.93 13.85
N LYS A 36 -5.95 -1.56 13.95
CA LYS A 36 -6.95 -2.29 14.74
C LYS A 36 -7.55 -3.46 13.98
N LEU A 37 -7.30 -3.55 12.67
CA LEU A 37 -7.81 -4.61 11.82
C LEU A 37 -6.93 -5.85 11.88
N SER A 38 -7.45 -6.98 11.37
CA SER A 38 -6.62 -8.15 11.17
C SER A 38 -5.51 -7.82 10.16
N LYS A 39 -4.41 -8.60 10.19
CA LYS A 39 -3.26 -8.33 9.31
C LYS A 39 -3.64 -8.30 7.84
N SER A 40 -4.52 -9.19 7.40
CA SER A 40 -4.93 -9.22 5.99
C SER A 40 -5.78 -8.00 5.63
N GLU A 41 -6.68 -7.59 6.51
CA GLU A 41 -7.50 -6.40 6.28
C GLU A 41 -6.67 -5.12 6.36
N GLU A 42 -5.73 -5.05 7.30
CA GLU A 42 -4.82 -3.92 7.41
C GLU A 42 -4.01 -3.76 6.13
N ALA A 43 -3.44 -4.85 5.60
CA ALA A 43 -2.68 -4.81 4.35
C ALA A 43 -3.54 -4.32 3.19
N LEU A 44 -4.76 -4.87 3.05
CA LEU A 44 -5.69 -4.49 2.00
C LEU A 44 -6.02 -2.99 2.06
N GLU A 45 -6.43 -2.51 3.21
CA GLU A 45 -6.84 -1.12 3.36
C GLU A 45 -5.66 -0.15 3.25
N THR A 46 -4.49 -0.53 3.77
CA THR A 46 -3.29 0.28 3.66
C THR A 46 -2.87 0.45 2.21
N ILE A 47 -2.83 -0.63 1.44
CA ILE A 47 -2.49 -0.57 0.01
C ILE A 47 -3.50 0.28 -0.75
N LYS A 48 -4.78 0.10 -0.44
CA LYS A 48 -5.84 0.88 -1.07
C LYS A 48 -5.70 2.37 -0.78
N ALA A 49 -5.33 2.72 0.45
CA ALA A 49 -5.18 4.13 0.85
C ALA A 49 -3.95 4.79 0.22
N LEU A 50 -2.86 4.06 0.04
CA LEU A 50 -1.59 4.60 -0.43
C LEU A 50 -1.34 4.40 -1.93
N SER A 51 -2.26 3.76 -2.64
CA SER A 51 -2.09 3.50 -4.06
C SER A 51 -3.39 3.76 -4.81
N ASN A 52 -3.32 3.70 -6.14
CA ASN A 52 -4.50 3.78 -6.98
C ASN A 52 -4.97 2.41 -7.48
N ILE A 53 -4.50 1.35 -6.82
CA ILE A 53 -4.88 -0.02 -7.17
C ILE A 53 -6.31 -0.29 -6.70
N PRO A 54 -7.22 -0.77 -7.59
CA PRO A 54 -8.58 -1.11 -7.19
C PRO A 54 -8.61 -2.22 -6.14
N LYS A 55 -9.53 -2.13 -5.18
CA LYS A 55 -9.67 -3.14 -4.12
C LYS A 55 -9.80 -4.55 -4.67
N LYS A 56 -10.56 -4.71 -5.75
CA LYS A 56 -10.76 -6.01 -6.40
C LYS A 56 -9.44 -6.60 -6.86
N LEU A 57 -8.57 -5.79 -7.46
CA LEU A 57 -7.27 -6.24 -7.93
C LEU A 57 -6.33 -6.56 -6.77
N ILE A 58 -6.37 -5.76 -5.69
CA ILE A 58 -5.55 -6.02 -4.51
C ILE A 58 -5.85 -7.40 -3.94
N LYS A 59 -7.12 -7.78 -3.90
CA LYS A 59 -7.52 -9.11 -3.40
C LYS A 59 -7.01 -10.25 -4.26
N GLU A 60 -6.73 -9.98 -5.54
CA GLU A 60 -6.26 -10.98 -6.48
C GLU A 60 -4.74 -11.05 -6.57
N LEU A 61 -4.01 -10.16 -5.88
CA LEU A 61 -2.56 -10.15 -5.89
C LEU A 61 -1.98 -11.38 -5.19
N GLU A 62 -0.83 -11.84 -5.68
CA GLU A 62 -0.10 -12.90 -5.00
C GLU A 62 0.52 -12.35 -3.71
N LEU A 63 0.70 -13.23 -2.73
CA LEU A 63 1.25 -12.83 -1.43
C LEU A 63 2.64 -12.20 -1.56
N LYS A 64 3.45 -12.66 -2.52
CA LYS A 64 4.78 -12.08 -2.75
C LYS A 64 4.69 -10.62 -3.19
N ASP A 65 3.70 -10.28 -4.00
CA ASP A 65 3.50 -8.90 -4.45
C ASP A 65 3.03 -8.02 -3.30
N ILE A 66 2.13 -8.54 -2.49
CA ILE A 66 1.65 -7.83 -1.30
C ILE A 66 2.82 -7.58 -0.34
N ALA A 67 3.70 -8.57 -0.15
CA ALA A 67 4.87 -8.43 0.70
C ALA A 67 5.81 -7.32 0.20
N ILE A 68 6.03 -7.24 -1.11
CA ILE A 68 6.85 -6.19 -1.71
C ILE A 68 6.24 -4.81 -1.44
N ILE A 69 4.95 -4.68 -1.66
CA ILE A 69 4.24 -3.41 -1.42
C ILE A 69 4.30 -3.03 0.06
N MET A 70 4.06 -3.97 0.95
CA MET A 70 4.08 -3.70 2.39
C MET A 70 5.48 -3.35 2.89
N ASN A 71 6.53 -3.91 2.28
CA ASN A 71 7.90 -3.51 2.60
C ASN A 71 8.15 -2.05 2.25
N LYS A 72 7.60 -1.58 1.12
CA LYS A 72 7.71 -0.18 0.73
C LYS A 72 6.95 0.72 1.70
N VAL A 73 5.79 0.29 2.16
CA VAL A 73 5.00 1.01 3.16
C VAL A 73 5.77 1.09 4.49
N ALA A 74 6.43 0.00 4.89
CA ALA A 74 7.23 -0.01 6.11
C ALA A 74 8.40 0.97 6.02
N GLU A 75 9.06 1.08 4.87
CA GLU A 75 10.11 2.07 4.64
C GLU A 75 9.57 3.48 4.82
N LEU A 76 8.38 3.75 4.31
CA LEU A 76 7.72 5.04 4.45
C LEU A 76 7.47 5.39 5.92
N GLN A 77 7.02 4.43 6.71
CA GLN A 77 6.77 4.61 8.13
C GLN A 77 8.08 4.84 8.91
N GLN A 78 9.17 4.20 8.49
CA GLN A 78 10.48 4.41 9.10
C GLN A 78 11.00 5.83 8.87
N GLU A 79 10.73 6.43 7.72
CA GLU A 79 11.11 7.82 7.46
C GLU A 79 10.48 8.76 8.48
N GLN A 80 9.22 8.51 8.84
CA GLN A 80 8.55 9.29 9.87
C GLN A 80 9.25 9.17 11.21
N ASN A 81 9.68 7.97 11.59
CA ASN A 81 10.29 7.70 12.88
C ASN A 81 11.71 8.21 12.99
N SER A 82 12.39 8.44 11.88
CA SER A 82 13.79 8.88 11.87
C SER A 82 13.94 10.41 11.79
N SER A 83 12.87 11.14 11.69
CA SER A 83 12.94 12.60 11.58
C SER A 83 12.94 13.31 12.97
#